data_2913f2767653ab21bd415c9aa00690b9
#
_entry.id   2913f2767653ab21bd415c9aa00690b9
#
_cell.length_a   1.000
_cell.length_b   1.000
_cell.length_c   1.000
_cell.angle_alpha   90.00
_cell.angle_beta   90.00
_cell.angle_gamma   90.00
#
_symmetry.space_group_name_H-M   'P 1'
#
loop_
_entity.id
_entity.type
_entity.pdbx_description
1 polymer ?
#
loop_
_entity_poly.entity_id
_entity_poly.type
_entity_poly.pdbx_seq_one_letter_code
_entity_poly.pdbx_strand_id
1 'polypeptide(L)'
;MDMQKRLSIRPAIILGLALLYSPGLLNGQVAVQHKEGLVHGFLVLRTLEGETLADGDLIQNAHGDRVASRLIFRFKDGSLHDDTAIFSERGHFRLISEHLIQKGPAFSHPLEMRLNAASGEITVTYEEDGKEKTATERLRLPAEIANGLVLILLKNIRPETPETKVGFVVATPKPRLVKLVIRPQAEEPFSTGDAHRKAVHYVVKADIGGLPGVIADMFGKKPADTHVWILQGEAPAFVKSEGPLAPGGPSWRIELVSPIWPHATAGQAAERK
;
A
#
# COMPACT_ATOMS: atom_id res chain seq x y z
N MET A 1 12.60 -49.87 -76.42
CA MET A 1 11.40 -49.05 -76.30
C MET A 1 11.03 -49.06 -74.82
N ASP A 2 11.66 -48.12 -74.14
CA ASP A 2 11.70 -48.16 -72.68
C ASP A 2 11.23 -46.84 -72.12
N MET A 3 10.15 -46.85 -71.35
CA MET A 3 9.43 -45.69 -70.92
C MET A 3 9.68 -45.52 -69.43
N GLN A 4 10.71 -44.70 -69.06
CA GLN A 4 11.01 -44.37 -67.69
C GLN A 4 9.97 -43.40 -67.12
N LYS A 5 9.19 -43.88 -66.15
CA LYS A 5 8.31 -43.07 -65.31
C LYS A 5 9.15 -42.31 -64.27
N ARG A 6 9.26 -40.99 -64.43
CA ARG A 6 9.81 -40.10 -63.39
C ARG A 6 8.80 -39.88 -62.29
N LEU A 7 9.13 -40.36 -61.09
CA LEU A 7 8.39 -40.12 -59.88
C LEU A 7 8.72 -38.73 -59.33
N SER A 8 7.76 -37.81 -59.39
CA SER A 8 7.88 -36.46 -58.85
C SER A 8 7.56 -36.47 -57.33
N ILE A 9 8.56 -36.31 -56.51
CA ILE A 9 8.43 -36.10 -55.06
C ILE A 9 8.14 -34.63 -54.78
N ARG A 10 6.95 -34.30 -54.36
CA ARG A 10 6.59 -32.97 -53.89
C ARG A 10 7.04 -32.83 -52.44
N PRO A 11 7.79 -31.78 -52.08
CA PRO A 11 8.09 -31.53 -50.69
C PRO A 11 6.84 -30.98 -49.93
N ALA A 12 6.43 -31.69 -48.89
CA ALA A 12 5.43 -31.20 -47.97
C ALA A 12 6.03 -30.06 -47.10
N ILE A 13 5.52 -28.85 -47.30
CA ILE A 13 5.84 -27.73 -46.45
C ILE A 13 5.09 -27.94 -45.12
N ILE A 14 5.83 -28.31 -44.07
CA ILE A 14 5.33 -28.33 -42.68
C ILE A 14 5.36 -26.87 -42.21
N LEU A 15 4.18 -26.25 -42.21
CA LEU A 15 3.98 -24.93 -41.64
C LEU A 15 3.97 -25.08 -40.12
N GLY A 16 5.15 -24.90 -39.48
CA GLY A 16 5.27 -24.89 -38.02
C GLY A 16 4.56 -23.66 -37.45
N LEU A 17 3.42 -23.89 -36.80
CA LEU A 17 2.69 -22.88 -36.04
C LEU A 17 3.50 -22.59 -34.76
N ALA A 18 4.41 -21.60 -34.84
CA ALA A 18 5.08 -21.05 -33.67
C ALA A 18 4.03 -20.33 -32.82
N LEU A 19 3.54 -20.98 -31.78
CA LEU A 19 2.81 -20.34 -30.71
C LEU A 19 3.75 -19.31 -30.05
N LEU A 20 3.58 -18.05 -30.44
CA LEU A 20 4.17 -16.91 -29.72
C LEU A 20 3.51 -16.89 -28.32
N TYR A 21 4.14 -17.55 -27.36
CA TYR A 21 3.95 -17.28 -25.96
C TYR A 21 4.43 -15.84 -25.72
N SER A 22 3.52 -14.87 -25.87
CA SER A 22 3.71 -13.57 -25.26
C SER A 22 3.70 -13.80 -23.76
N PRO A 23 4.81 -13.54 -23.02
CA PRO A 23 4.72 -13.47 -21.57
C PRO A 23 3.78 -12.30 -21.29
N GLY A 24 2.53 -12.59 -20.95
CA GLY A 24 1.59 -11.59 -20.48
C GLY A 24 2.29 -10.83 -19.38
N LEU A 25 2.43 -9.52 -19.58
CA LEU A 25 2.73 -8.60 -18.50
C LEU A 25 1.72 -8.95 -17.39
N LEU A 26 2.18 -9.62 -16.34
CA LEU A 26 1.41 -9.87 -15.13
C LEU A 26 1.09 -8.48 -14.58
N ASN A 27 -0.04 -7.94 -14.99
CA ASN A 27 -0.62 -6.77 -14.38
C ASN A 27 -0.94 -7.16 -12.95
N GLY A 28 -0.39 -6.42 -11.99
CA GLY A 28 -0.43 -6.73 -10.58
C GLY A 28 -1.79 -6.59 -9.90
N GLN A 29 -2.88 -7.02 -10.56
CA GLN A 29 -4.20 -7.06 -9.96
C GLN A 29 -4.21 -8.07 -8.83
N VAL A 30 -4.34 -7.58 -7.60
CA VAL A 30 -4.48 -8.44 -6.43
C VAL A 30 -5.93 -8.90 -6.33
N ALA A 31 -6.14 -10.22 -6.44
CA ALA A 31 -7.46 -10.82 -6.28
C ALA A 31 -7.90 -10.74 -4.82
N VAL A 32 -9.19 -10.51 -4.60
CA VAL A 32 -9.78 -10.53 -3.26
C VAL A 32 -9.90 -11.99 -2.80
N GLN A 33 -9.03 -12.39 -1.87
CA GLN A 33 -9.09 -13.68 -1.18
C GLN A 33 -9.77 -13.53 0.18
N HIS A 34 -9.48 -12.43 0.87
CA HIS A 34 -10.03 -12.06 2.17
C HIS A 34 -10.72 -10.71 2.04
N LYS A 35 -12.03 -10.71 2.23
CA LYS A 35 -12.82 -9.48 2.23
C LYS A 35 -12.58 -8.69 3.50
N GLU A 36 -12.56 -7.38 3.36
CA GLU A 36 -12.53 -6.48 4.51
C GLU A 36 -13.94 -6.37 5.13
N GLY A 37 -13.97 -6.11 6.42
CA GLY A 37 -15.21 -5.96 7.18
C GLY A 37 -15.22 -4.69 8.01
N LEU A 38 -15.91 -4.77 9.15
CA LEU A 38 -15.82 -3.77 10.20
C LEU A 38 -14.59 -4.07 11.04
N VAL A 39 -13.62 -3.16 11.03
CA VAL A 39 -12.37 -3.27 11.79
C VAL A 39 -12.12 -1.98 12.55
N HIS A 40 -11.68 -2.10 13.79
CA HIS A 40 -11.05 -1.02 14.54
C HIS A 40 -9.78 -1.57 15.19
N GLY A 41 -8.64 -1.23 14.62
CA GLY A 41 -7.31 -1.57 15.13
C GLY A 41 -6.68 -0.37 15.82
N PHE A 42 -6.21 -0.56 17.05
CA PHE A 42 -5.44 0.45 17.78
C PHE A 42 -3.97 0.32 17.40
N LEU A 43 -3.34 1.43 17.06
CA LEU A 43 -1.98 1.49 16.57
C LEU A 43 -1.13 2.41 17.44
N VAL A 44 0.17 2.17 17.42
CA VAL A 44 1.16 3.09 17.93
C VAL A 44 2.22 3.33 16.87
N LEU A 45 2.63 4.58 16.73
CA LEU A 45 3.75 4.99 15.88
C LEU A 45 4.97 5.27 16.77
N ARG A 46 6.11 4.66 16.40
CA ARG A 46 7.37 4.79 17.14
C ARG A 46 8.53 5.14 16.21
N THR A 47 9.58 5.68 16.78
CA THR A 47 10.90 5.64 16.12
C THR A 47 11.40 4.19 16.06
N LEU A 48 12.41 3.91 15.25
CA LEU A 48 13.01 2.56 15.19
C LEU A 48 13.70 2.18 16.53
N GLU A 49 14.10 3.18 17.32
CA GLU A 49 14.68 3.03 18.67
C GLU A 49 13.63 2.77 19.74
N GLY A 50 12.32 2.90 19.39
CA GLY A 50 11.20 2.54 20.27
C GLY A 50 10.51 3.73 20.97
N GLU A 51 10.91 4.97 20.71
CA GLU A 51 10.21 6.14 21.23
C GLU A 51 8.82 6.29 20.63
N THR A 52 7.78 6.44 21.44
CA THR A 52 6.41 6.63 20.99
C THR A 52 6.18 8.08 20.53
N LEU A 53 5.83 8.22 19.25
CA LEU A 53 5.57 9.50 18.59
C LEU A 53 4.09 9.85 18.50
N ALA A 54 3.24 8.85 18.23
CA ALA A 54 1.80 9.05 18.03
C ALA A 54 0.99 7.84 18.43
N ASP A 55 -0.26 8.09 18.81
CA ASP A 55 -1.32 7.09 18.88
C ASP A 55 -2.10 7.10 17.56
N GLY A 56 -2.59 5.94 17.15
CA GLY A 56 -3.28 5.79 15.89
C GLY A 56 -4.42 4.80 15.88
N ASP A 57 -5.25 4.90 14.86
CA ASP A 57 -6.36 4.02 14.60
C ASP A 57 -6.35 3.58 13.13
N LEU A 58 -6.67 2.31 12.90
CA LEU A 58 -7.07 1.79 11.60
C LEU A 58 -8.56 1.44 11.69
N ILE A 59 -9.40 2.17 10.96
CA ILE A 59 -10.84 2.00 10.97
C ILE A 59 -11.28 1.58 9.58
N GLN A 60 -12.00 0.46 9.48
CA GLN A 60 -12.57 -0.01 8.23
C GLN A 60 -14.08 -0.21 8.38
N ASN A 61 -14.81 0.18 7.36
CA ASN A 61 -16.25 0.03 7.29
C ASN A 61 -16.66 -0.43 5.89
N ALA A 62 -17.26 -1.63 5.80
CA ALA A 62 -17.69 -2.23 4.55
C ALA A 62 -19.21 -2.04 4.33
N HIS A 63 -19.58 -1.64 3.10
CA HIS A 63 -20.95 -1.55 2.62
C HIS A 63 -21.06 -2.26 1.26
N GLY A 64 -21.56 -3.47 1.25
CA GLY A 64 -21.54 -4.34 0.08
C GLY A 64 -20.13 -4.60 -0.39
N ASP A 65 -19.81 -4.26 -1.63
CA ASP A 65 -18.45 -4.41 -2.21
C ASP A 65 -17.58 -3.16 -2.01
N ARG A 66 -18.07 -2.15 -1.31
CA ARG A 66 -17.33 -0.91 -1.02
C ARG A 66 -16.82 -0.91 0.40
N VAL A 67 -15.57 -0.53 0.56
CA VAL A 67 -14.94 -0.37 1.87
C VAL A 67 -14.36 1.04 1.97
N ALA A 68 -14.61 1.69 3.10
CA ALA A 68 -13.87 2.87 3.52
C ALA A 68 -12.86 2.44 4.57
N SER A 69 -11.56 2.71 4.33
CA SER A 69 -10.47 2.46 5.26
C SER A 69 -9.82 3.77 5.64
N ARG A 70 -9.64 4.02 6.92
CA ARG A 70 -8.99 5.22 7.44
C ARG A 70 -7.86 4.84 8.38
N LEU A 71 -6.65 5.31 8.08
CA LEU A 71 -5.47 5.22 8.93
C LEU A 71 -5.18 6.62 9.47
N ILE A 72 -5.22 6.79 10.78
CA ILE A 72 -4.99 8.08 11.42
C ILE A 72 -3.93 7.96 12.52
N PHE A 73 -2.99 8.91 12.56
CA PHE A 73 -2.02 9.09 13.64
C PHE A 73 -2.11 10.51 14.19
N ARG A 74 -2.25 10.62 15.51
CA ARG A 74 -2.21 11.88 16.25
C ARG A 74 -0.91 11.94 17.03
N PHE A 75 0.00 12.78 16.56
CA PHE A 75 1.33 12.90 17.14
C PHE A 75 1.31 13.72 18.43
N LYS A 76 2.24 13.44 19.32
CA LYS A 76 2.44 14.18 20.58
C LYS A 76 2.80 15.64 20.37
N ASP A 77 3.45 15.97 19.24
CA ASP A 77 3.81 17.33 18.84
C ASP A 77 2.69 18.11 18.15
N GLY A 78 1.48 17.53 18.09
CA GLY A 78 0.31 18.10 17.41
C GLY A 78 0.22 17.83 15.92
N SER A 79 1.19 17.11 15.34
CA SER A 79 1.11 16.69 13.94
C SER A 79 -0.02 15.68 13.72
N LEU A 80 -0.49 15.61 12.49
CA LEU A 80 -1.58 14.72 12.05
C LEU A 80 -1.21 14.03 10.74
N HIS A 81 -1.35 12.72 10.72
CA HIS A 81 -1.46 11.92 9.50
C HIS A 81 -2.86 11.30 9.46
N ASP A 82 -3.61 11.53 8.40
CA ASP A 82 -4.98 11.02 8.21
C ASP A 82 -5.14 10.61 6.75
N ASP A 83 -5.17 9.32 6.50
CA ASP A 83 -5.30 8.73 5.17
C ASP A 83 -6.60 7.94 5.08
N THR A 84 -7.53 8.40 4.27
CA THR A 84 -8.81 7.75 4.03
C THR A 84 -8.90 7.29 2.58
N ALA A 85 -8.98 5.98 2.37
CA ALA A 85 -9.17 5.35 1.07
C ALA A 85 -10.56 4.73 0.97
N ILE A 86 -11.23 4.96 -0.17
CA ILE A 86 -12.46 4.25 -0.55
C ILE A 86 -12.11 3.34 -1.72
N PHE A 87 -12.46 2.06 -1.61
CA PHE A 87 -12.16 1.08 -2.64
C PHE A 87 -13.29 0.05 -2.83
N SER A 88 -13.21 -0.68 -3.93
CA SER A 88 -14.06 -1.83 -4.22
C SER A 88 -13.27 -3.12 -4.07
N GLU A 89 -13.91 -4.15 -3.51
CA GLU A 89 -13.37 -5.51 -3.38
C GLU A 89 -14.15 -6.53 -4.23
N ARG A 90 -14.65 -6.10 -5.40
CA ARG A 90 -15.34 -6.99 -6.34
C ARG A 90 -14.34 -7.73 -7.23
N GLY A 91 -14.00 -8.96 -6.84
CA GLY A 91 -13.04 -9.83 -7.52
C GLY A 91 -11.58 -9.38 -7.38
N HIS A 92 -11.28 -8.12 -7.62
CA HIS A 92 -9.98 -7.47 -7.41
C HIS A 92 -10.16 -6.17 -6.64
N PHE A 93 -9.13 -5.79 -5.89
CA PHE A 93 -9.14 -4.50 -5.20
C PHE A 93 -8.97 -3.36 -6.21
N ARG A 94 -9.82 -2.34 -6.11
CA ARG A 94 -9.77 -1.16 -6.96
C ARG A 94 -10.01 0.09 -6.14
N LEU A 95 -9.04 0.98 -6.13
CA LEU A 95 -9.20 2.30 -5.52
C LEU A 95 -10.31 3.08 -6.23
N ILE A 96 -11.14 3.75 -5.47
CA ILE A 96 -12.16 4.70 -5.95
C ILE A 96 -11.65 6.11 -5.69
N SER A 97 -11.24 6.38 -4.45
CA SER A 97 -10.68 7.69 -4.06
C SER A 97 -9.78 7.56 -2.84
N GLU A 98 -8.87 8.51 -2.69
CA GLU A 98 -8.05 8.70 -1.50
C GLU A 98 -8.11 10.16 -1.06
N HIS A 99 -8.07 10.37 0.24
CA HIS A 99 -7.91 11.66 0.87
C HIS A 99 -6.85 11.55 1.96
N LEU A 100 -5.67 12.12 1.70
CA LEU A 100 -4.52 12.13 2.59
C LEU A 100 -4.31 13.53 3.16
N ILE A 101 -4.13 13.63 4.47
CA ILE A 101 -3.75 14.86 5.18
C ILE A 101 -2.48 14.57 5.97
N GLN A 102 -1.46 15.39 5.77
CA GLN A 102 -0.22 15.39 6.55
C GLN A 102 0.06 16.82 7.01
N LYS A 103 0.00 17.06 8.31
CA LYS A 103 0.13 18.41 8.90
C LYS A 103 1.03 18.38 10.12
N GLY A 104 1.69 19.52 10.38
CA GLY A 104 2.49 19.77 11.57
C GLY A 104 3.97 19.41 11.43
N PRO A 105 4.74 19.62 12.52
CA PRO A 105 6.22 19.56 12.50
C PRO A 105 6.83 18.22 12.13
N ALA A 106 6.10 17.11 12.33
CA ALA A 106 6.57 15.77 11.97
C ALA A 106 6.75 15.58 10.45
N PHE A 107 6.15 16.45 9.64
CA PHE A 107 6.21 16.42 8.19
C PHE A 107 6.97 17.61 7.64
N SER A 108 8.11 17.37 6.98
CA SER A 108 8.91 18.43 6.36
C SER A 108 8.18 19.17 5.23
N HIS A 109 7.20 18.51 4.62
CA HIS A 109 6.36 19.05 3.55
C HIS A 109 4.88 18.75 3.84
N PRO A 110 4.24 19.53 4.74
CA PRO A 110 2.82 19.36 5.03
C PRO A 110 1.97 19.51 3.77
N LEU A 111 0.97 18.67 3.61
CA LEU A 111 0.07 18.71 2.44
C LEU A 111 -1.28 18.04 2.73
N GLU A 112 -2.23 18.36 1.87
CA GLU A 112 -3.48 17.62 1.71
C GLU A 112 -3.60 17.16 0.26
N MET A 113 -3.85 15.86 0.03
CA MET A 113 -4.03 15.31 -1.31
C MET A 113 -5.41 14.65 -1.43
N ARG A 114 -6.09 14.93 -2.53
CA ARG A 114 -7.31 14.25 -2.96
C ARG A 114 -7.06 13.57 -4.30
N LEU A 115 -7.35 12.29 -4.39
CA LEU A 115 -7.19 11.49 -5.59
C LEU A 115 -8.53 10.85 -5.96
N ASN A 116 -8.94 11.04 -7.22
CA ASN A 116 -10.06 10.33 -7.82
C ASN A 116 -9.53 9.34 -8.85
N ALA A 117 -9.64 8.05 -8.57
CA ALA A 117 -9.03 7.02 -9.42
C ALA A 117 -9.72 6.89 -10.80
N ALA A 118 -11.01 7.19 -10.90
CA ALA A 118 -11.75 7.06 -12.15
C ALA A 118 -11.40 8.16 -13.16
N SER A 119 -11.25 9.40 -12.70
CA SER A 119 -10.87 10.54 -13.55
C SER A 119 -9.37 10.70 -13.69
N GLY A 120 -8.59 10.11 -12.77
CA GLY A 120 -7.15 10.33 -12.64
C GLY A 120 -6.80 11.72 -12.13
N GLU A 121 -7.76 12.46 -11.60
CA GLU A 121 -7.57 13.80 -11.06
C GLU A 121 -6.98 13.73 -9.66
N ILE A 122 -5.92 14.50 -9.45
CA ILE A 122 -5.21 14.61 -8.17
C ILE A 122 -5.10 16.10 -7.86
N THR A 123 -5.65 16.49 -6.71
CA THR A 123 -5.52 17.85 -6.18
C THR A 123 -4.65 17.79 -4.94
N VAL A 124 -3.63 18.63 -4.90
CA VAL A 124 -2.71 18.77 -3.75
C VAL A 124 -2.72 20.20 -3.27
N THR A 125 -3.05 20.38 -2.01
CA THR A 125 -2.92 21.67 -1.30
C THR A 125 -1.69 21.59 -0.39
N TYR A 126 -0.80 22.55 -0.48
CA TYR A 126 0.48 22.59 0.22
C TYR A 126 0.89 24.02 0.52
N GLU A 127 1.88 24.22 1.39
CA GLU A 127 2.44 25.53 1.70
C GLU A 127 3.76 25.73 0.94
N GLU A 128 3.92 26.92 0.34
CA GLU A 128 5.17 27.37 -0.27
C GLU A 128 5.35 28.86 -0.02
N ASP A 129 6.50 29.24 0.54
CA ASP A 129 6.82 30.62 0.95
C ASP A 129 5.78 31.22 1.91
N GLY A 130 5.28 30.43 2.87
CA GLY A 130 4.28 30.85 3.86
C GLY A 130 2.88 31.10 3.28
N LYS A 131 2.60 30.61 2.06
CA LYS A 131 1.30 30.74 1.39
C LYS A 131 0.76 29.38 0.99
N GLU A 132 -0.52 29.18 1.25
CA GLU A 132 -1.24 28.00 0.75
C GLU A 132 -1.36 28.06 -0.78
N LYS A 133 -0.99 26.98 -1.42
CA LYS A 133 -1.13 26.76 -2.87
C LYS A 133 -1.88 25.47 -3.14
N THR A 134 -2.61 25.46 -4.23
CA THR A 134 -3.31 24.26 -4.72
C THR A 134 -2.87 23.97 -6.15
N ALA A 135 -2.45 22.74 -6.38
CA ALA A 135 -2.14 22.21 -7.70
C ALA A 135 -3.12 21.07 -8.04
N THR A 136 -3.57 21.03 -9.30
CA THR A 136 -4.40 19.94 -9.81
C THR A 136 -3.73 19.34 -11.03
N GLU A 137 -3.51 18.04 -10.99
CA GLU A 137 -2.92 17.26 -12.08
C GLU A 137 -3.89 16.16 -12.50
N ARG A 138 -3.78 15.73 -13.76
CA ARG A 138 -4.52 14.58 -14.25
C ARG A 138 -3.56 13.55 -14.81
N LEU A 139 -3.49 12.39 -14.16
CA LEU A 139 -2.63 11.28 -14.54
C LEU A 139 -3.47 10.14 -15.14
N ARG A 140 -2.88 9.43 -16.12
CA ARG A 140 -3.46 8.15 -16.56
C ARG A 140 -3.09 7.08 -15.52
N LEU A 141 -4.03 6.76 -14.66
CA LEU A 141 -3.83 5.78 -13.60
C LEU A 141 -4.14 4.36 -14.11
N PRO A 142 -3.30 3.35 -13.76
CA PRO A 142 -3.64 1.96 -13.97
C PRO A 142 -4.77 1.53 -13.01
N ALA A 143 -5.40 0.40 -13.30
CA ALA A 143 -6.47 -0.14 -12.42
C ALA A 143 -5.93 -0.58 -11.06
N GLU A 144 -4.62 -0.87 -10.98
CA GLU A 144 -3.90 -1.40 -9.82
C GLU A 144 -3.22 -0.26 -9.02
N ILE A 145 -3.97 0.78 -8.66
CA ILE A 145 -3.48 1.84 -7.75
C ILE A 145 -3.62 1.38 -6.30
N ALA A 146 -2.52 1.47 -5.55
CA ALA A 146 -2.39 0.96 -4.18
C ALA A 146 -2.45 2.04 -3.10
N ASN A 147 -2.70 3.30 -3.46
CA ASN A 147 -2.81 4.41 -2.51
C ASN A 147 -3.85 4.08 -1.41
N GLY A 148 -3.46 4.20 -0.15
CA GLY A 148 -4.29 3.82 1.00
C GLY A 148 -4.61 2.30 1.11
N LEU A 149 -4.14 1.46 0.15
CA LEU A 149 -4.50 0.03 0.07
C LEU A 149 -3.35 -0.92 0.37
N VAL A 150 -2.11 -0.46 0.53
CA VAL A 150 -0.94 -1.35 0.63
C VAL A 150 -1.14 -2.43 1.69
N LEU A 151 -1.57 -2.09 2.91
CA LEU A 151 -1.78 -3.06 3.99
C LEU A 151 -2.88 -4.07 3.66
N ILE A 152 -3.91 -3.67 2.92
CA ILE A 152 -5.02 -4.52 2.49
C ILE A 152 -4.55 -5.49 1.41
N LEU A 153 -3.81 -5.00 0.42
CA LEU A 153 -3.26 -5.83 -0.65
C LEU A 153 -2.33 -6.90 -0.10
N LEU A 154 -1.47 -6.56 0.87
CA LEU A 154 -0.53 -7.49 1.49
C LEU A 154 -1.22 -8.67 2.20
N LYS A 155 -2.41 -8.48 2.77
CA LYS A 155 -3.23 -9.57 3.33
C LYS A 155 -3.74 -10.54 2.26
N ASN A 156 -3.73 -10.13 0.99
CA ASN A 156 -4.28 -10.87 -0.14
C ASN A 156 -3.21 -11.35 -1.14
N ILE A 157 -1.94 -10.99 -0.93
CA ILE A 157 -0.80 -11.49 -1.72
C ILE A 157 -0.30 -12.77 -1.08
N ARG A 158 -0.30 -13.86 -1.85
CA ARG A 158 0.20 -15.15 -1.37
C ARG A 158 1.71 -15.12 -1.15
N PRO A 159 2.23 -15.78 -0.10
CA PRO A 159 3.67 -15.84 0.17
C PRO A 159 4.50 -16.44 -0.98
N GLU A 160 3.89 -17.30 -1.80
CA GLU A 160 4.55 -17.95 -2.94
C GLU A 160 4.62 -17.05 -4.18
N THR A 161 3.93 -15.89 -4.17
CA THR A 161 3.98 -14.94 -5.27
C THR A 161 5.34 -14.25 -5.29
N PRO A 162 6.18 -14.45 -6.32
CA PRO A 162 7.57 -13.95 -6.25
C PRO A 162 7.64 -12.43 -6.24
N GLU A 163 6.71 -11.78 -6.91
CA GLU A 163 6.67 -10.32 -7.04
C GLU A 163 5.27 -9.85 -7.46
N THR A 164 4.81 -8.76 -6.86
CA THR A 164 3.59 -8.05 -7.28
C THR A 164 3.95 -6.58 -7.54
N LYS A 165 3.48 -6.03 -8.68
CA LYS A 165 3.70 -4.63 -9.05
C LYS A 165 2.38 -3.89 -9.07
N VAL A 166 2.31 -2.77 -8.36
CA VAL A 166 1.12 -1.89 -8.32
C VAL A 166 1.51 -0.45 -8.56
N GLY A 167 0.58 0.36 -9.05
CA GLY A 167 0.78 1.80 -9.17
C GLY A 167 0.65 2.49 -7.82
N PHE A 168 1.34 3.61 -7.66
CA PHE A 168 1.23 4.46 -6.48
C PHE A 168 1.43 5.92 -6.87
N VAL A 169 0.51 6.78 -6.49
CA VAL A 169 0.64 8.23 -6.66
C VAL A 169 1.35 8.80 -5.46
N VAL A 170 2.52 9.37 -5.68
CA VAL A 170 3.31 10.02 -4.62
C VAL A 170 2.71 11.39 -4.36
N ALA A 171 2.35 11.65 -3.09
CA ALA A 171 1.79 12.91 -2.61
C ALA A 171 2.90 13.97 -2.52
N THR A 172 2.96 14.85 -3.50
CA THR A 172 3.88 15.99 -3.58
C THR A 172 3.17 17.14 -4.30
N PRO A 173 3.67 18.38 -4.23
CA PRO A 173 3.10 19.50 -5.01
C PRO A 173 2.93 19.22 -6.50
N LYS A 174 3.76 18.34 -7.05
CA LYS A 174 3.63 17.81 -8.42
C LYS A 174 3.51 16.28 -8.35
N PRO A 175 2.28 15.74 -8.20
CA PRO A 175 2.06 14.31 -8.04
C PRO A 175 2.70 13.48 -9.17
N ARG A 176 3.21 12.31 -8.84
CA ARG A 176 3.84 11.38 -9.77
C ARG A 176 3.32 9.97 -9.55
N LEU A 177 3.05 9.30 -10.66
CA LEU A 177 2.79 7.87 -10.65
C LEU A 177 4.13 7.12 -10.65
N VAL A 178 4.34 6.31 -9.62
CA VAL A 178 5.46 5.37 -9.50
C VAL A 178 4.92 3.94 -9.44
N LYS A 179 5.80 2.96 -9.53
CA LYS A 179 5.47 1.56 -9.27
C LYS A 179 5.98 1.17 -7.89
N LEU A 180 5.14 0.49 -7.12
CA LEU A 180 5.58 -0.25 -5.95
C LEU A 180 5.81 -1.71 -6.35
N VAL A 181 6.96 -2.23 -5.97
CA VAL A 181 7.35 -3.63 -6.14
C VAL A 181 7.26 -4.29 -4.78
N ILE A 182 6.34 -5.22 -4.63
CA ILE A 182 6.06 -5.95 -3.41
C ILE A 182 6.65 -7.35 -3.53
N ARG A 183 7.50 -7.75 -2.58
CA ARG A 183 8.10 -9.09 -2.52
C ARG A 183 7.93 -9.70 -1.14
N PRO A 184 7.32 -10.88 -1.04
CA PRO A 184 7.39 -11.64 0.19
C PRO A 184 8.83 -12.08 0.45
N GLN A 185 9.19 -12.12 1.71
CA GLN A 185 10.44 -12.65 2.22
C GLN A 185 10.18 -13.93 3.01
N ALA A 186 10.96 -14.21 4.03
CA ALA A 186 10.74 -15.34 4.92
C ALA A 186 9.56 -15.13 5.86
N GLU A 187 9.02 -16.23 6.35
CA GLU A 187 8.15 -16.21 7.53
C GLU A 187 9.01 -15.99 8.79
N GLU A 188 8.55 -15.09 9.64
CA GLU A 188 9.20 -14.78 10.90
C GLU A 188 8.29 -15.17 12.07
N PRO A 189 8.85 -15.69 13.19
CA PRO A 189 8.05 -15.98 14.36
C PRO A 189 7.50 -14.67 14.96
N PHE A 190 6.23 -14.72 15.33
CA PHE A 190 5.55 -13.63 16.01
C PHE A 190 4.81 -14.16 17.24
N SER A 191 5.00 -13.52 18.40
CA SER A 191 4.35 -13.91 19.64
C SER A 191 3.44 -12.80 20.13
N THR A 192 2.22 -13.14 20.48
CA THR A 192 1.26 -12.26 21.15
C THR A 192 0.73 -13.00 22.37
N GLY A 193 1.13 -12.57 23.58
CA GLY A 193 0.89 -13.34 24.78
C GLY A 193 1.47 -14.75 24.66
N ASP A 194 0.66 -15.77 24.96
CA ASP A 194 1.07 -17.18 24.89
C ASP A 194 0.96 -17.80 23.48
N ALA A 195 0.44 -17.05 22.50
CA ALA A 195 0.26 -17.54 21.14
C ALA A 195 1.52 -17.32 20.29
N HIS A 196 2.13 -18.43 19.84
CA HIS A 196 3.21 -18.42 18.86
C HIS A 196 2.62 -18.55 17.46
N ARG A 197 2.83 -17.55 16.60
CA ARG A 197 2.36 -17.51 15.23
C ARG A 197 3.51 -17.17 14.30
N LYS A 198 3.27 -17.24 13.00
CA LYS A 198 4.20 -16.80 11.98
C LYS A 198 3.60 -15.64 11.20
N ALA A 199 4.40 -14.62 10.96
CA ALA A 199 4.08 -13.51 10.09
C ALA A 199 4.95 -13.57 8.85
N VAL A 200 4.35 -13.35 7.68
CA VAL A 200 5.11 -13.16 6.45
C VAL A 200 5.62 -11.73 6.43
N HIS A 201 6.92 -11.60 6.24
CA HIS A 201 7.59 -10.34 6.03
C HIS A 201 7.53 -9.97 4.55
N TYR A 202 6.97 -8.81 4.22
CA TYR A 202 6.94 -8.23 2.88
C TYR A 202 7.86 -7.03 2.80
N VAL A 203 8.55 -6.89 1.67
CA VAL A 203 9.32 -5.68 1.35
C VAL A 203 8.64 -4.96 0.19
N VAL A 204 8.30 -3.71 0.41
CA VAL A 204 7.68 -2.82 -0.56
C VAL A 204 8.71 -1.78 -0.99
N LYS A 205 9.07 -1.78 -2.28
CA LYS A 205 10.07 -0.86 -2.85
C LYS A 205 9.41 0.05 -3.87
N ALA A 206 9.74 1.34 -3.83
CA ALA A 206 9.39 2.24 -4.90
C ALA A 206 10.34 2.04 -6.10
N ASP A 207 9.78 1.60 -7.23
CA ASP A 207 10.48 1.55 -8.52
C ASP A 207 10.22 2.85 -9.27
N ILE A 208 11.19 3.69 -9.28
CA ILE A 208 11.17 5.05 -9.84
C ILE A 208 11.67 5.13 -11.28
N GLY A 209 11.88 3.95 -11.90
CA GLY A 209 12.04 3.84 -13.36
C GLY A 209 13.25 4.55 -13.97
N GLY A 210 14.36 4.69 -13.24
CA GLY A 210 15.60 5.22 -13.81
C GLY A 210 15.55 6.71 -14.24
N LEU A 211 14.67 7.51 -13.67
CA LEU A 211 14.60 8.97 -13.86
C LEU A 211 15.40 9.67 -12.74
N PRO A 212 16.75 9.76 -12.85
CA PRO A 212 17.61 10.23 -11.75
C PRO A 212 17.30 11.67 -11.31
N GLY A 213 16.86 12.54 -12.24
CA GLY A 213 16.59 13.96 -11.95
C GLY A 213 15.31 14.21 -11.17
N VAL A 214 14.29 13.35 -11.32
CA VAL A 214 12.98 13.53 -10.65
C VAL A 214 13.04 13.13 -9.19
N ILE A 215 13.99 12.27 -8.82
CA ILE A 215 14.10 11.67 -7.49
C ILE A 215 14.86 12.56 -6.53
N ALA A 216 15.93 13.20 -7.02
CA ALA A 216 16.73 14.13 -6.20
C ALA A 216 15.87 15.28 -5.70
N ASP A 217 14.95 15.77 -6.55
CA ASP A 217 14.06 16.89 -6.22
C ASP A 217 12.90 16.46 -5.28
N MET A 218 12.48 15.20 -5.32
CA MET A 218 11.33 14.72 -4.53
C MET A 218 11.73 14.06 -3.21
N PHE A 219 12.87 13.41 -3.15
CA PHE A 219 13.25 12.57 -1.99
C PHE A 219 14.64 12.92 -1.44
N GLY A 220 15.41 13.75 -2.14
CA GLY A 220 16.81 14.06 -1.78
C GLY A 220 17.74 12.84 -1.74
N LYS A 221 17.17 11.65 -1.65
CA LYS A 221 17.85 10.34 -1.57
C LYS A 221 16.93 9.26 -2.16
N LYS A 222 17.49 8.07 -2.42
CA LYS A 222 16.70 6.89 -2.77
C LYS A 222 15.64 6.65 -1.69
N PRO A 223 14.34 6.44 -2.06
CA PRO A 223 13.31 6.13 -1.08
C PRO A 223 13.69 4.91 -0.24
N ALA A 224 13.46 4.98 1.06
CA ALA A 224 13.63 3.82 1.93
C ALA A 224 12.59 2.74 1.57
N ASP A 225 13.01 1.48 1.69
CA ASP A 225 12.09 0.35 1.56
C ASP A 225 11.10 0.36 2.76
N THR A 226 9.87 -0.07 2.51
CA THR A 226 8.90 -0.30 3.58
C THR A 226 8.79 -1.79 3.85
N HIS A 227 8.96 -2.17 5.10
CA HIS A 227 8.85 -3.54 5.59
C HIS A 227 7.51 -3.72 6.28
N VAL A 228 6.78 -4.79 5.98
CA VAL A 228 5.45 -5.05 6.56
C VAL A 228 5.34 -6.51 6.95
N TRP A 229 4.79 -6.78 8.14
CA TRP A 229 4.56 -8.13 8.65
C TRP A 229 3.06 -8.40 8.74
N ILE A 230 2.63 -9.47 8.08
CA ILE A 230 1.23 -9.91 8.02
C ILE A 230 1.13 -11.32 8.62
N LEU A 231 0.32 -11.48 9.66
CA LEU A 231 -0.09 -12.80 10.12
C LEU A 231 -0.88 -13.49 9.03
N GLN A 232 -0.52 -14.74 8.75
CA GLN A 232 -1.23 -15.57 7.79
C GLN A 232 -2.28 -16.44 8.48
N GLY A 233 -3.24 -16.94 7.71
CA GLY A 233 -4.31 -17.82 8.18
C GLY A 233 -5.65 -17.50 7.52
N GLU A 234 -6.74 -17.99 8.12
CA GLU A 234 -8.10 -17.74 7.62
C GLU A 234 -8.50 -16.27 7.68
N ALA A 235 -7.94 -15.51 8.62
CA ALA A 235 -8.12 -14.07 8.79
C ALA A 235 -6.75 -13.38 8.88
N PRO A 236 -6.10 -13.08 7.74
CA PRO A 236 -4.82 -12.40 7.74
C PRO A 236 -4.91 -11.02 8.40
N ALA A 237 -3.91 -10.69 9.22
CA ALA A 237 -3.92 -9.45 9.98
C ALA A 237 -2.58 -8.72 9.89
N PHE A 238 -2.64 -7.39 9.81
CA PHE A 238 -1.49 -6.53 9.97
C PHE A 238 -0.92 -6.67 11.39
N VAL A 239 0.40 -6.73 11.51
CA VAL A 239 1.13 -6.81 12.77
C VAL A 239 1.93 -5.55 13.02
N LYS A 240 2.87 -5.28 12.11
CA LYS A 240 3.72 -4.09 12.15
C LYS A 240 4.19 -3.71 10.76
N SER A 241 4.64 -2.47 10.63
CA SER A 241 5.42 -2.01 9.48
C SER A 241 6.55 -1.08 9.92
N GLU A 242 7.60 -1.03 9.10
CA GLU A 242 8.72 -0.12 9.27
C GLU A 242 8.99 0.57 7.94
N GLY A 243 8.90 1.89 7.91
CA GLY A 243 9.10 2.69 6.70
C GLY A 243 8.62 4.13 6.86
N PRO A 244 8.81 4.95 5.84
CA PRO A 244 8.37 6.36 5.87
C PRO A 244 6.87 6.48 5.64
N LEU A 245 6.20 7.40 6.35
CA LEU A 245 4.81 7.81 6.08
C LEU A 245 4.70 8.89 5.00
N ALA A 246 5.79 9.60 4.72
CA ALA A 246 5.85 10.66 3.74
C ALA A 246 7.10 10.52 2.87
N PRO A 247 7.08 11.01 1.62
CA PRO A 247 8.25 11.01 0.76
C PRO A 247 9.45 11.71 1.43
N GLY A 248 10.61 11.03 1.48
CA GLY A 248 11.82 11.57 2.11
C GLY A 248 11.78 11.70 3.63
N GLY A 249 10.67 11.32 4.26
CA GLY A 249 10.53 11.32 5.72
C GLY A 249 11.36 10.22 6.41
N PRO A 250 11.46 10.26 7.74
CA PRO A 250 12.13 9.23 8.52
C PRO A 250 11.35 7.91 8.45
N SER A 251 12.07 6.80 8.62
CA SER A 251 11.45 5.49 8.82
C SER A 251 10.94 5.40 10.24
N TRP A 252 9.67 5.10 10.37
CA TRP A 252 8.98 4.86 11.64
C TRP A 252 8.45 3.44 11.69
N ARG A 253 8.16 2.98 12.91
CA ARG A 253 7.52 1.70 13.15
C ARG A 253 6.06 1.91 13.54
N ILE A 254 5.15 1.26 12.83
CA ILE A 254 3.74 1.16 13.19
C ILE A 254 3.51 -0.23 13.77
N GLU A 255 2.87 -0.31 14.92
CA GLU A 255 2.55 -1.56 15.59
C GLU A 255 1.08 -1.61 15.98
N LEU A 256 0.47 -2.78 15.83
CA LEU A 256 -0.85 -3.06 16.39
C LEU A 256 -0.69 -3.23 17.92
N VAL A 257 -1.52 -2.54 18.66
CA VAL A 257 -1.48 -2.58 20.15
C VAL A 257 -2.86 -2.89 20.70
N SER A 258 -2.88 -3.41 21.93
CA SER A 258 -4.13 -3.52 22.71
C SER A 258 -4.50 -2.15 23.26
N PRO A 259 -5.79 -1.77 23.26
CA PRO A 259 -6.22 -0.51 23.85
C PRO A 259 -5.91 -0.49 25.36
N ILE A 260 -5.30 0.61 25.82
CA ILE A 260 -5.11 0.85 27.25
C ILE A 260 -6.32 1.66 27.72
N TRP A 261 -7.21 1.02 28.46
CA TRP A 261 -8.32 1.72 29.08
C TRP A 261 -7.83 2.42 30.35
N PRO A 262 -8.15 3.72 30.56
CA PRO A 262 -7.89 4.34 31.84
C PRO A 262 -8.55 3.52 32.94
N HIS A 263 -7.79 3.09 33.93
CA HIS A 263 -8.38 2.46 35.10
C HIS A 263 -9.35 3.45 35.72
N ALA A 264 -10.62 3.07 35.87
CA ALA A 264 -11.56 3.86 36.64
C ALA A 264 -10.93 4.10 38.02
N THR A 265 -10.59 5.34 38.33
CA THR A 265 -10.10 5.72 39.63
C THR A 265 -11.18 5.31 40.63
N ALA A 266 -10.82 4.54 41.66
CA ALA A 266 -11.72 3.93 42.68
C ALA A 266 -12.67 4.92 43.40
N GLY A 267 -12.65 6.20 43.07
CA GLY A 267 -13.50 7.27 43.61
C GLY A 267 -14.88 7.42 42.94
N GLN A 268 -15.09 6.85 41.72
CA GLN A 268 -16.39 7.01 41.04
C GLN A 268 -17.39 5.87 41.27
N ALA A 269 -16.98 4.83 41.96
CA ALA A 269 -17.89 3.71 42.37
C ALA A 269 -18.71 3.99 43.62
N ALA A 270 -18.44 5.05 44.39
CA ALA A 270 -19.11 5.37 45.63
C ALA A 270 -20.35 6.26 45.49
N GLU A 271 -20.62 6.84 44.34
CA GLU A 271 -21.77 7.76 44.13
C GLU A 271 -23.00 7.10 43.46
N ARG A 272 -22.98 5.78 43.26
CA ARG A 272 -24.16 5.03 42.75
C ARG A 272 -24.59 3.93 43.72
N LYS A 273 -24.95 4.34 44.95
CA LYS A 273 -25.78 3.54 45.85
C LYS A 273 -26.92 4.38 46.39
#